data_ca924039f76b574c25c2647d23c97407
#
_entry.id   ca924039f76b574c25c2647d23c97407
#
_cell.length_a   1.000
_cell.length_b   1.000
_cell.length_c   1.000
_cell.angle_alpha   90.00
_cell.angle_beta   90.00
_cell.angle_gamma   90.00
#
_symmetry.space_group_name_H-M   'P 1'
#
loop_
_entity.id
_entity.type
_entity.pdbx_description
1 polymer ?
#
loop_
_entity_poly.entity_id
_entity_poly.type
_entity_poly.pdbx_seq_one_letter_code
_entity_poly.pdbx_strand_id
1 'polypeptide(L)'
;MLDSTKVILHFYPPGTTGVRQVSADPIIADYNFNLPANQLTTLSAQYPNNGGIPVAVSALSVMPHMHLLGKSIKSYALAPNNIDTLKHINIPHWDFHWQGFYTFSHLQKIPAGYKFKGEALFDNTSNNPHNPNTPPLNVQFGENTTDEMFIVYYHYLLYQAGDENYDLSQLVSASLPEYQGFQSNEIHVYPNPFSEGAVSLSFEEVFTEGMKASIYNSQGAFIRDLTPQLVPGEHQLLWNGMSEDNNPCAPGLYYISVNRNGKFFSAKLVKQ
;
A
#
# COMPACT_ATOMS: atom_id res chain seq x y z
N MET A 1 19.45 -3.80 18.57
CA MET A 1 19.16 -3.60 17.12
C MET A 1 19.36 -2.12 16.86
N LEU A 2 20.21 -1.73 15.93
CA LEU A 2 20.38 -0.32 15.55
C LEU A 2 19.43 -0.06 14.39
N ASP A 3 18.49 0.85 14.56
CA ASP A 3 17.62 1.33 13.50
C ASP A 3 18.32 2.51 12.80
N SER A 4 18.31 2.52 11.47
CA SER A 4 18.85 3.58 10.62
C SER A 4 17.76 4.21 9.75
N THR A 5 16.56 4.36 10.30
CA THR A 5 15.44 5.05 9.63
C THR A 5 15.87 6.43 9.14
N LYS A 6 15.61 6.72 7.87
CA LYS A 6 15.92 7.99 7.22
C LYS A 6 14.63 8.64 6.74
N VAL A 7 14.42 9.89 7.12
CA VAL A 7 13.32 10.73 6.60
C VAL A 7 13.91 11.78 5.68
N ILE A 8 13.36 11.89 4.46
CA ILE A 8 13.75 12.91 3.48
C ILE A 8 12.56 13.87 3.32
N LEU A 9 12.79 15.14 3.58
CA LEU A 9 11.80 16.20 3.37
C LEU A 9 12.17 16.97 2.11
N HIS A 10 11.20 17.12 1.22
CA HIS A 10 11.33 17.92 0.00
C HIS A 10 10.59 19.23 0.19
N PHE A 11 11.26 20.33 -0.09
CA PHE A 11 10.71 21.67 0.05
C PHE A 11 10.62 22.34 -1.33
N TYR A 12 9.59 23.14 -1.52
CA TYR A 12 9.55 24.03 -2.67
C TYR A 12 10.63 25.12 -2.54
N PRO A 13 11.25 25.57 -3.62
CA PRO A 13 12.14 26.72 -3.59
C PRO A 13 11.43 27.95 -2.99
N PRO A 14 12.14 28.82 -2.24
CA PRO A 14 11.56 30.07 -1.76
C PRO A 14 10.94 30.89 -2.90
N GLY A 15 9.76 31.43 -2.68
CA GLY A 15 9.04 32.23 -3.68
C GLY A 15 8.25 31.44 -4.72
N THR A 16 8.17 30.10 -4.61
CA THR A 16 7.31 29.28 -5.49
C THR A 16 5.84 29.71 -5.31
N THR A 17 5.19 30.06 -6.43
CA THR A 17 3.78 30.45 -6.50
C THR A 17 2.91 29.29 -6.98
N GLY A 18 1.59 29.34 -6.71
CA GLY A 18 0.63 28.32 -7.16
C GLY A 18 0.61 27.04 -6.33
N VAL A 19 1.38 26.98 -5.25
CA VAL A 19 1.35 25.86 -4.31
C VAL A 19 0.03 25.87 -3.53
N ARG A 20 -0.64 24.73 -3.49
CA ARG A 20 -1.88 24.56 -2.75
C ARG A 20 -1.66 23.58 -1.59
N GLN A 21 -2.23 23.90 -0.46
CA GLN A 21 -2.18 23.03 0.71
C GLN A 21 -3.08 21.81 0.50
N VAL A 22 -2.53 20.62 0.73
CA VAL A 22 -3.28 19.38 0.86
C VAL A 22 -3.48 19.11 2.35
N SER A 23 -4.73 18.89 2.75
CA SER A 23 -5.07 18.40 4.10
C SER A 23 -5.10 16.88 4.09
N ALA A 24 -4.74 16.27 5.23
CA ALA A 24 -4.81 14.83 5.47
C ALA A 24 -5.54 14.61 6.80
N ASP A 25 -6.82 14.27 6.74
CA ASP A 25 -7.66 14.18 7.92
C ASP A 25 -8.45 12.86 7.97
N PRO A 26 -8.72 12.32 9.19
CA PRO A 26 -9.63 11.21 9.41
C PRO A 26 -11.08 11.71 9.28
N ILE A 27 -11.52 11.97 8.04
CA ILE A 27 -12.82 12.58 7.75
C ILE A 27 -13.98 11.72 8.26
N ILE A 28 -13.87 10.41 8.17
CA ILE A 28 -14.84 9.47 8.72
C ILE A 28 -14.15 8.71 9.82
N ALA A 29 -14.70 8.79 11.02
CA ALA A 29 -14.20 8.04 12.17
C ALA A 29 -15.33 7.77 13.16
N ASP A 30 -15.31 6.61 13.79
CA ASP A 30 -16.08 6.28 14.97
C ASP A 30 -15.10 5.83 16.06
N TYR A 31 -15.09 6.56 17.17
CA TYR A 31 -14.25 6.32 18.33
C TYR A 31 -15.02 5.75 19.52
N ASN A 32 -16.30 5.40 19.31
CA ASN A 32 -17.15 4.96 20.40
C ASN A 32 -18.08 3.83 19.97
N PHE A 33 -17.48 2.69 19.65
CA PHE A 33 -18.22 1.46 19.31
C PHE A 33 -17.77 0.28 20.17
N ASN A 34 -18.62 -0.74 20.18
CA ASN A 34 -18.32 -2.05 20.75
C ASN A 34 -18.70 -3.13 19.73
N LEU A 35 -17.80 -4.08 19.52
CA LEU A 35 -18.00 -5.27 18.69
C LEU A 35 -18.23 -6.47 19.62
N PRO A 36 -19.47 -6.90 19.81
CA PRO A 36 -19.77 -8.02 20.71
C PRO A 36 -19.10 -9.31 20.23
N ALA A 37 -18.70 -10.14 21.18
CA ALA A 37 -18.16 -11.47 20.91
C ALA A 37 -19.19 -12.34 20.12
N ASN A 38 -18.67 -13.17 19.22
CA ASN A 38 -19.44 -14.11 18.40
C ASN A 38 -20.49 -13.47 17.48
N GLN A 39 -20.25 -12.24 17.03
CA GLN A 39 -21.18 -11.52 16.15
C GLN A 39 -20.47 -10.88 14.95
N LEU A 40 -21.25 -10.76 13.86
CA LEU A 40 -20.97 -9.82 12.76
C LEU A 40 -21.60 -8.48 13.11
N THR A 41 -20.85 -7.39 12.99
CA THR A 41 -21.31 -6.04 13.30
C THR A 41 -21.07 -5.11 12.15
N THR A 42 -22.11 -4.41 11.68
CA THR A 42 -21.97 -3.33 10.70
C THR A 42 -21.98 -1.99 11.41
N LEU A 43 -20.96 -1.19 11.18
CA LEU A 43 -20.88 0.20 11.63
C LEU A 43 -21.05 1.16 10.46
N SER A 44 -21.58 2.35 10.75
CA SER A 44 -21.70 3.44 9.78
C SER A 44 -21.37 4.76 10.45
N ALA A 45 -20.50 5.54 9.83
CA ALA A 45 -20.13 6.87 10.26
C ALA A 45 -20.25 7.87 9.11
N GLN A 46 -20.41 9.16 9.45
CA GLN A 46 -20.52 10.22 8.47
C GLN A 46 -19.88 11.52 8.95
N TYR A 47 -19.48 12.35 8.00
CA TYR A 47 -19.00 13.71 8.25
C TYR A 47 -19.57 14.69 7.21
N PRO A 48 -20.06 15.86 7.62
CA PRO A 48 -20.34 16.23 9.01
C PRO A 48 -21.52 15.43 9.57
N ASN A 49 -21.64 15.37 10.91
CA ASN A 49 -22.75 14.68 11.56
C ASN A 49 -24.13 15.27 11.19
N ASN A 50 -24.18 16.58 11.03
CA ASN A 50 -25.39 17.32 10.62
C ASN A 50 -25.09 18.19 9.41
N GLY A 51 -26.09 18.38 8.54
CA GLY A 51 -25.93 19.18 7.31
C GLY A 51 -25.01 18.50 6.29
N GLY A 52 -24.25 19.28 5.56
CA GLY A 52 -23.21 18.84 4.62
C GLY A 52 -21.96 19.70 4.76
N ILE A 53 -20.87 19.36 4.06
CA ILE A 53 -19.66 20.17 4.05
C ILE A 53 -19.96 21.59 3.58
N PRO A 54 -19.39 22.62 4.25
CA PRO A 54 -19.76 24.02 3.94
C PRO A 54 -19.18 24.52 2.62
N VAL A 55 -18.09 23.95 2.15
CA VAL A 55 -17.37 24.33 0.92
C VAL A 55 -17.07 23.09 0.10
N ALA A 56 -16.97 23.26 -1.22
CA ALA A 56 -16.56 22.17 -2.09
C ALA A 56 -15.08 21.85 -1.89
N VAL A 57 -14.74 20.57 -1.97
CA VAL A 57 -13.36 20.07 -1.88
C VAL A 57 -13.03 19.20 -3.07
N SER A 58 -11.74 19.07 -3.35
CA SER A 58 -11.17 18.15 -4.34
C SER A 58 -10.42 17.05 -3.59
N ALA A 59 -10.96 15.83 -3.59
CA ALA A 59 -10.29 14.69 -2.98
C ALA A 59 -9.22 14.12 -3.91
N LEU A 60 -8.03 13.91 -3.37
CA LEU A 60 -6.87 13.36 -4.06
C LEU A 60 -6.74 11.85 -3.83
N SER A 61 -6.96 11.41 -2.61
CA SER A 61 -6.87 10.00 -2.23
C SER A 61 -7.73 9.68 -1.02
N VAL A 62 -7.97 8.40 -0.80
CA VAL A 62 -8.69 7.85 0.34
C VAL A 62 -7.90 6.70 0.95
N MET A 63 -7.88 6.58 2.28
CA MET A 63 -7.25 5.47 3.01
C MET A 63 -8.20 4.96 4.08
N PRO A 64 -8.88 3.84 3.85
CA PRO A 64 -9.61 3.13 4.90
C PRO A 64 -8.64 2.48 5.89
N HIS A 65 -9.07 2.39 7.16
CA HIS A 65 -8.30 1.78 8.23
C HIS A 65 -9.20 1.02 9.19
N MET A 66 -8.91 -0.26 9.35
CA MET A 66 -9.48 -1.19 10.34
C MET A 66 -8.38 -2.13 10.82
N HIS A 67 -8.63 -2.86 11.90
CA HIS A 67 -7.70 -3.88 12.38
C HIS A 67 -8.12 -5.31 11.96
N LEU A 68 -7.88 -6.30 12.83
CA LEU A 68 -7.98 -7.73 12.50
C LEU A 68 -9.40 -8.27 12.37
N LEU A 69 -10.40 -7.59 12.97
CA LEU A 69 -11.80 -8.02 12.85
C LEU A 69 -12.49 -7.42 11.61
N GLY A 70 -11.84 -6.49 10.91
CA GLY A 70 -12.35 -5.93 9.68
C GLY A 70 -12.64 -6.99 8.62
N LYS A 71 -13.79 -6.91 7.93
CA LYS A 71 -14.21 -7.82 6.87
C LYS A 71 -14.45 -7.12 5.55
N SER A 72 -15.07 -5.95 5.57
CA SER A 72 -15.24 -5.11 4.39
C SER A 72 -15.42 -3.65 4.80
N ILE A 73 -15.04 -2.73 3.93
CA ILE A 73 -15.20 -1.29 4.14
C ILE A 73 -15.48 -0.59 2.81
N LYS A 74 -16.38 0.38 2.84
CA LYS A 74 -16.64 1.28 1.70
C LYS A 74 -16.81 2.71 2.18
N SER A 75 -16.48 3.65 1.29
CA SER A 75 -16.71 5.07 1.52
C SER A 75 -17.16 5.78 0.26
N TYR A 76 -18.01 6.80 0.44
CA TYR A 76 -18.63 7.59 -0.62
C TYR A 76 -19.05 8.96 -0.09
N ALA A 77 -19.30 9.91 -0.98
CA ALA A 77 -20.01 11.14 -0.63
C ALA A 77 -21.48 11.01 -1.01
N LEU A 78 -22.37 11.41 -0.08
CA LEU A 78 -23.82 11.38 -0.23
C LEU A 78 -24.32 12.80 -0.51
N ALA A 79 -25.09 12.96 -1.57
CA ALA A 79 -25.71 14.24 -1.95
C ALA A 79 -26.77 14.71 -0.94
N PRO A 80 -27.12 15.99 -0.93
CA PRO A 80 -28.18 16.54 -0.05
C PRO A 80 -29.55 15.88 -0.22
N ASN A 81 -29.83 15.30 -1.38
CA ASN A 81 -31.07 14.55 -1.64
C ASN A 81 -31.12 13.17 -0.96
N ASN A 82 -30.02 12.73 -0.33
CA ASN A 82 -29.83 11.43 0.30
C ASN A 82 -30.01 10.20 -0.65
N ILE A 83 -29.88 10.41 -1.94
CA ILE A 83 -30.03 9.37 -2.99
C ILE A 83 -28.75 9.24 -3.79
N ASP A 84 -28.29 10.35 -4.38
CA ASP A 84 -27.13 10.34 -5.25
C ASP A 84 -25.82 10.21 -4.46
N THR A 85 -24.90 9.42 -4.99
CA THR A 85 -23.61 9.15 -4.33
C THR A 85 -22.44 9.31 -5.29
N LEU A 86 -21.33 9.84 -4.77
CA LEU A 86 -20.02 9.79 -5.41
C LEU A 86 -19.21 8.69 -4.72
N LYS A 87 -18.96 7.59 -5.42
CA LYS A 87 -18.24 6.44 -4.87
C LYS A 87 -16.74 6.76 -4.79
N HIS A 88 -16.14 6.50 -3.64
CA HIS A 88 -14.70 6.72 -3.44
C HIS A 88 -13.91 5.41 -3.36
N ILE A 89 -14.33 4.49 -2.50
CA ILE A 89 -13.67 3.19 -2.36
C ILE A 89 -14.68 2.12 -1.92
N ASN A 90 -14.42 0.89 -2.36
CA ASN A 90 -15.13 -0.31 -1.88
C ASN A 90 -14.15 -1.48 -1.81
N ILE A 91 -13.86 -1.93 -0.60
CA ILE A 91 -13.02 -3.09 -0.31
C ILE A 91 -13.93 -4.19 0.25
N PRO A 92 -14.39 -5.13 -0.60
CA PRO A 92 -15.30 -6.21 -0.18
C PRO A 92 -14.62 -7.28 0.67
N HIS A 93 -13.30 -7.39 0.61
CA HIS A 93 -12.48 -8.31 1.38
C HIS A 93 -11.31 -7.54 1.98
N TRP A 94 -11.46 -7.18 3.28
CA TRP A 94 -10.43 -6.47 4.00
C TRP A 94 -9.22 -7.36 4.28
N ASP A 95 -8.03 -6.82 4.09
CA ASP A 95 -6.77 -7.41 4.54
C ASP A 95 -6.01 -6.38 5.38
N PHE A 96 -5.82 -6.70 6.66
CA PHE A 96 -5.09 -5.85 7.60
C PHE A 96 -3.66 -5.53 7.14
N HIS A 97 -3.02 -6.43 6.40
CA HIS A 97 -1.64 -6.26 5.92
C HIS A 97 -1.56 -5.39 4.64
N TRP A 98 -2.72 -5.09 4.03
CA TRP A 98 -2.77 -4.31 2.80
C TRP A 98 -3.52 -2.99 3.01
N GLN A 99 -2.85 -2.05 3.68
CA GLN A 99 -3.41 -0.73 3.96
C GLN A 99 -2.58 0.35 3.28
N GLY A 100 -3.23 1.28 2.60
CA GLY A 100 -2.54 2.34 1.89
C GLY A 100 -3.48 3.44 1.41
N PHE A 101 -2.88 4.50 0.88
CA PHE A 101 -3.62 5.56 0.22
C PHE A 101 -3.97 5.14 -1.21
N TYR A 102 -5.24 5.12 -1.51
CA TYR A 102 -5.78 4.89 -2.85
C TYR A 102 -5.99 6.24 -3.53
N THR A 103 -5.05 6.60 -4.39
CA THR A 103 -5.10 7.86 -5.15
C THR A 103 -6.07 7.73 -6.32
N PHE A 104 -6.91 8.72 -6.51
CA PHE A 104 -7.81 8.78 -7.66
C PHE A 104 -7.04 9.09 -8.94
N SER A 105 -7.55 8.66 -10.09
CA SER A 105 -6.94 9.01 -11.38
C SER A 105 -7.03 10.51 -11.71
N HIS A 106 -8.06 11.17 -11.15
CA HIS A 106 -8.28 12.62 -11.25
C HIS A 106 -8.75 13.14 -9.89
N LEU A 107 -8.53 14.41 -9.60
CA LEU A 107 -9.12 15.03 -8.41
C LEU A 107 -10.64 14.89 -8.43
N GLN A 108 -11.20 14.30 -7.37
CA GLN A 108 -12.64 14.08 -7.24
C GLN A 108 -13.29 15.26 -6.58
N LYS A 109 -14.08 16.03 -7.36
CA LYS A 109 -14.87 17.13 -6.81
C LYS A 109 -15.99 16.60 -5.92
N ILE A 110 -16.03 17.07 -4.67
CA ILE A 110 -17.12 16.82 -3.72
C ILE A 110 -17.77 18.18 -3.47
N PRO A 111 -19.01 18.40 -3.97
CA PRO A 111 -19.69 19.69 -3.84
C PRO A 111 -20.03 20.06 -2.40
N ALA A 112 -20.16 21.36 -2.11
CA ALA A 112 -20.74 21.83 -0.86
C ALA A 112 -22.13 21.21 -0.66
N GLY A 113 -22.50 20.95 0.60
CA GLY A 113 -23.76 20.30 0.97
C GLY A 113 -23.71 18.77 0.97
N TYR A 114 -22.70 18.13 0.38
CA TYR A 114 -22.51 16.68 0.47
C TYR A 114 -22.01 16.27 1.85
N LYS A 115 -22.19 14.98 2.19
CA LYS A 115 -21.64 14.33 3.39
C LYS A 115 -20.72 13.21 2.96
N PHE A 116 -19.60 13.06 3.64
CA PHE A 116 -18.82 11.83 3.56
C PHE A 116 -19.48 10.73 4.38
N LYS A 117 -19.57 9.54 3.87
CA LYS A 117 -20.07 8.35 4.57
C LYS A 117 -19.15 7.16 4.43
N GLY A 118 -19.03 6.41 5.52
CA GLY A 118 -18.34 5.14 5.58
C GLY A 118 -19.22 4.06 6.17
N GLU A 119 -19.10 2.84 5.67
CA GLU A 119 -19.72 1.65 6.19
C GLU A 119 -18.67 0.54 6.27
N ALA A 120 -18.59 -0.11 7.43
CA ALA A 120 -17.65 -1.17 7.70
C ALA A 120 -18.36 -2.39 8.30
N LEU A 121 -18.01 -3.57 7.86
CA LEU A 121 -18.43 -4.84 8.42
C LEU A 121 -17.26 -5.45 9.19
N PHE A 122 -17.53 -5.88 10.41
CA PHE A 122 -16.60 -6.56 11.30
C PHE A 122 -17.06 -7.99 11.61
N ASP A 123 -16.11 -8.90 11.72
CA ASP A 123 -16.35 -10.31 12.05
C ASP A 123 -15.62 -10.66 13.36
N ASN A 124 -16.35 -10.54 14.49
CA ASN A 124 -15.84 -10.94 15.80
C ASN A 124 -16.33 -12.35 16.18
N THR A 125 -16.33 -13.28 15.22
CA THR A 125 -16.71 -14.68 15.47
C THR A 125 -15.49 -15.59 15.53
N SER A 126 -15.69 -16.82 16.03
CA SER A 126 -14.67 -17.87 15.99
C SER A 126 -14.32 -18.37 14.58
N ASN A 127 -15.13 -18.00 13.57
CA ASN A 127 -14.86 -18.33 12.16
C ASN A 127 -13.90 -17.34 11.47
N ASN A 128 -13.63 -16.19 12.09
CA ASN A 128 -12.61 -15.28 11.63
C ASN A 128 -11.22 -15.82 12.01
N PRO A 129 -10.39 -16.28 11.06
CA PRO A 129 -9.07 -16.82 11.36
C PRO A 129 -8.09 -15.77 11.91
N HIS A 130 -8.41 -14.48 11.77
CA HIS A 130 -7.61 -13.35 12.24
C HIS A 130 -8.10 -12.80 13.58
N ASN A 131 -9.14 -13.39 14.20
CA ASN A 131 -9.62 -12.93 15.49
C ASN A 131 -8.51 -13.06 16.54
N PRO A 132 -8.11 -11.96 17.20
CA PRO A 132 -7.01 -11.98 18.16
C PRO A 132 -7.37 -12.73 19.46
N ASN A 133 -8.66 -13.03 19.70
CA ASN A 133 -9.15 -13.65 20.90
C ASN A 133 -9.75 -15.04 20.62
N THR A 134 -9.32 -16.05 21.38
CA THR A 134 -9.84 -17.41 21.35
C THR A 134 -10.15 -17.90 22.76
N PRO A 135 -11.44 -17.98 23.20
CA PRO A 135 -12.66 -17.64 22.46
C PRO A 135 -12.79 -16.12 22.19
N PRO A 136 -13.64 -15.72 21.23
CA PRO A 136 -13.90 -14.30 20.96
C PRO A 136 -14.33 -13.52 22.20
N LEU A 137 -13.82 -12.30 22.36
CA LEU A 137 -14.16 -11.35 23.42
C LEU A 137 -14.76 -10.09 22.81
N ASN A 138 -15.46 -9.30 23.63
CA ASN A 138 -15.91 -7.97 23.19
C ASN A 138 -14.68 -7.09 22.90
N VAL A 139 -14.68 -6.43 21.76
CA VAL A 139 -13.61 -5.52 21.31
C VAL A 139 -14.18 -4.12 21.16
N GLN A 140 -13.44 -3.13 21.63
CA GLN A 140 -13.78 -1.71 21.55
C GLN A 140 -12.80 -0.96 20.67
N PHE A 141 -13.08 0.33 20.42
CA PHE A 141 -12.11 1.23 19.81
C PHE A 141 -10.81 1.28 20.63
N GLY A 142 -9.67 1.21 19.93
CA GLY A 142 -8.35 1.35 20.52
C GLY A 142 -7.22 1.26 19.49
N GLU A 143 -6.02 1.64 19.93
CA GLU A 143 -4.85 1.78 19.05
C GLU A 143 -4.02 0.49 18.93
N ASN A 144 -4.24 -0.51 19.81
CA ASN A 144 -3.53 -1.77 19.72
C ASN A 144 -4.09 -2.60 18.56
N THR A 145 -3.27 -3.42 17.92
CA THR A 145 -3.69 -4.31 16.83
C THR A 145 -4.81 -5.27 17.25
N THR A 146 -4.93 -5.57 18.54
CA THR A 146 -5.98 -6.43 19.12
C THR A 146 -7.26 -5.68 19.48
N ASP A 147 -7.22 -4.34 19.50
CA ASP A 147 -8.40 -3.47 19.55
C ASP A 147 -8.94 -3.31 18.13
N GLU A 148 -9.88 -2.40 17.89
CA GLU A 148 -10.40 -2.13 16.56
C GLU A 148 -10.49 -0.65 16.26
N MET A 149 -10.42 -0.32 14.95
CA MET A 149 -10.63 1.02 14.44
C MET A 149 -11.63 1.01 13.28
N PHE A 150 -12.38 2.10 13.16
CA PHE A 150 -13.16 2.42 11.98
C PHE A 150 -12.87 3.84 11.57
N ILE A 151 -11.91 4.00 10.65
CA ILE A 151 -11.44 5.31 10.20
C ILE A 151 -11.32 5.30 8.68
N VAL A 152 -11.64 6.42 8.03
CA VAL A 152 -11.31 6.68 6.63
C VAL A 152 -10.66 8.04 6.51
N TYR A 153 -9.39 8.04 6.17
CA TYR A 153 -8.61 9.25 5.89
C TYR A 153 -8.83 9.72 4.47
N TYR A 154 -8.78 11.03 4.28
CA TYR A 154 -8.76 11.65 2.96
C TYR A 154 -7.60 12.62 2.85
N HIS A 155 -6.92 12.60 1.71
CA HIS A 155 -6.15 13.74 1.24
C HIS A 155 -7.05 14.60 0.36
N TYR A 156 -7.16 15.87 0.67
CA TYR A 156 -8.02 16.78 -0.06
C TYR A 156 -7.50 18.22 -0.03
N LEU A 157 -8.02 19.04 -0.91
CA LEU A 157 -7.77 20.46 -0.98
C LEU A 157 -9.09 21.23 -1.25
N LEU A 158 -9.10 22.52 -0.98
CA LEU A 158 -10.25 23.34 -1.34
C LEU A 158 -10.41 23.32 -2.86
N TYR A 159 -11.63 23.06 -3.34
CA TYR A 159 -11.93 22.97 -4.76
C TYR A 159 -11.66 24.28 -5.49
N GLN A 160 -11.03 24.18 -6.63
CA GLN A 160 -10.94 25.22 -7.64
C GLN A 160 -11.50 24.71 -8.97
N ALA A 161 -12.13 25.61 -9.74
CA ALA A 161 -12.69 25.24 -11.04
C ALA A 161 -11.62 24.65 -11.96
N GLY A 162 -11.89 23.46 -12.50
CA GLY A 162 -10.97 22.74 -13.37
C GLY A 162 -10.12 21.69 -12.66
N ASP A 163 -10.22 21.55 -11.33
CA ASP A 163 -9.48 20.52 -10.58
C ASP A 163 -9.76 19.10 -11.10
N GLU A 164 -10.99 18.84 -11.53
CA GLU A 164 -11.42 17.57 -12.10
C GLU A 164 -10.67 17.17 -13.39
N ASN A 165 -9.98 18.12 -14.03
CA ASN A 165 -9.18 17.87 -15.24
C ASN A 165 -7.73 17.50 -14.94
N TYR A 166 -7.28 17.61 -13.66
CA TYR A 166 -5.94 17.19 -13.31
C TYR A 166 -5.84 15.67 -13.29
N ASP A 167 -5.02 15.14 -14.20
CA ASP A 167 -4.66 13.72 -14.25
C ASP A 167 -3.61 13.42 -13.16
N LEU A 168 -3.99 12.60 -12.20
CA LEU A 168 -3.15 12.15 -11.10
C LEU A 168 -2.50 10.79 -11.37
N SER A 169 -2.75 10.16 -12.51
CA SER A 169 -2.22 8.84 -12.84
C SER A 169 -0.69 8.82 -12.83
N GLN A 170 -0.06 9.93 -13.18
CA GLN A 170 1.39 10.13 -13.10
C GLN A 170 1.90 10.16 -11.65
N LEU A 171 1.09 10.64 -10.68
CA LEU A 171 1.45 10.63 -9.27
C LEU A 171 1.34 9.23 -8.67
N VAL A 172 0.42 8.40 -9.16
CA VAL A 172 0.29 7.00 -8.73
C VAL A 172 1.48 6.17 -9.21
N SER A 173 2.01 6.48 -10.40
CA SER A 173 3.27 5.90 -10.89
C SER A 173 4.52 6.54 -10.26
N ALA A 174 4.40 7.76 -9.71
CA ALA A 174 5.48 8.48 -9.02
C ALA A 174 5.52 8.25 -7.51
N SER A 175 4.74 7.34 -6.98
CA SER A 175 4.69 7.04 -5.52
C SER A 175 5.93 6.31 -4.99
N LEU A 176 6.86 5.99 -5.85
CA LEU A 176 8.29 5.92 -5.52
C LEU A 176 8.96 7.04 -6.31
N PRO A 177 9.91 7.82 -5.74
CA PRO A 177 10.82 8.54 -6.60
C PRO A 177 11.25 7.51 -7.63
N GLU A 178 11.13 7.84 -8.90
CA GLU A 178 11.70 7.03 -9.95
C GLU A 178 13.16 6.83 -9.52
N TYR A 179 13.39 5.77 -8.78
CA TYR A 179 14.68 5.16 -8.73
C TYR A 179 14.90 4.83 -10.20
N GLN A 180 15.53 5.78 -10.93
CA GLN A 180 15.94 5.50 -12.27
C GLN A 180 16.72 4.20 -12.19
N GLY A 181 16.07 3.09 -12.43
CA GLY A 181 16.70 1.82 -12.30
C GLY A 181 15.86 0.58 -12.07
N PHE A 182 14.56 0.62 -12.04
CA PHE A 182 13.79 -0.63 -12.12
C PHE A 182 13.07 -0.71 -13.46
N GLN A 183 13.79 -1.00 -14.52
CA GLN A 183 13.23 -1.52 -15.76
C GLN A 183 12.98 -3.01 -15.50
N SER A 184 11.74 -3.39 -15.17
CA SER A 184 11.34 -4.78 -14.88
C SER A 184 11.50 -5.74 -16.08
N ASN A 185 11.87 -5.24 -17.24
CA ASN A 185 12.01 -6.03 -18.48
C ASN A 185 13.46 -6.50 -18.75
N GLU A 186 14.45 -6.09 -17.93
CA GLU A 186 15.85 -6.44 -18.18
C GLU A 186 16.28 -7.74 -17.49
N ILE A 187 15.46 -8.31 -16.58
CA ILE A 187 15.76 -9.57 -15.89
C ILE A 187 14.63 -10.56 -16.12
N HIS A 188 14.88 -11.59 -16.91
CA HIS A 188 13.96 -12.71 -17.10
C HIS A 188 14.22 -13.79 -16.06
N VAL A 189 13.17 -14.25 -15.41
CA VAL A 189 13.23 -15.22 -14.31
C VAL A 189 12.48 -16.48 -14.72
N TYR A 190 13.18 -17.64 -14.79
CA TYR A 190 12.58 -18.91 -15.14
C TYR A 190 13.26 -20.12 -14.47
N PRO A 191 12.49 -21.09 -13.94
CA PRO A 191 11.04 -21.02 -13.71
C PRO A 191 10.69 -20.04 -12.59
N ASN A 192 9.49 -19.44 -12.68
CA ASN A 192 8.98 -18.58 -11.61
C ASN A 192 7.45 -18.69 -11.58
N PRO A 193 6.84 -19.30 -10.56
CA PRO A 193 7.47 -19.85 -9.34
C PRO A 193 8.41 -21.04 -9.55
N PHE A 194 9.31 -21.29 -8.58
CA PHE A 194 10.17 -22.46 -8.54
C PHE A 194 10.06 -23.16 -7.17
N SER A 195 10.13 -24.51 -7.17
CA SER A 195 10.05 -25.33 -5.96
C SER A 195 11.35 -26.07 -5.67
N GLU A 196 11.92 -26.71 -6.68
CA GLU A 196 13.16 -27.49 -6.59
C GLU A 196 14.18 -27.01 -7.63
N GLY A 197 15.46 -27.27 -7.36
CA GLY A 197 16.55 -26.90 -8.24
C GLY A 197 16.94 -25.42 -8.14
N ALA A 198 17.28 -24.82 -9.26
CA ALA A 198 17.69 -23.43 -9.35
C ALA A 198 16.78 -22.64 -10.29
N VAL A 199 16.54 -21.37 -9.95
CA VAL A 199 15.92 -20.39 -10.84
C VAL A 199 17.03 -19.71 -11.66
N SER A 200 16.81 -19.60 -12.95
CA SER A 200 17.66 -18.86 -13.87
C SER A 200 17.21 -17.40 -13.94
N LEU A 201 18.18 -16.51 -13.88
CA LEU A 201 18.06 -15.07 -13.97
C LEU A 201 18.85 -14.62 -15.19
N SER A 202 18.21 -14.40 -16.32
CA SER A 202 18.85 -13.96 -17.56
C SER A 202 18.61 -12.47 -17.81
N PHE A 203 19.60 -11.82 -18.38
CA PHE A 203 19.67 -10.38 -18.61
C PHE A 203 19.76 -10.10 -20.11
N GLU A 204 19.21 -9.02 -20.58
CA GLU A 204 19.33 -8.61 -21.98
C GLU A 204 20.78 -8.20 -22.33
N GLU A 205 21.48 -7.61 -21.37
CA GLU A 205 22.87 -7.20 -21.56
C GLU A 205 23.84 -8.08 -20.78
N VAL A 206 25.06 -8.20 -21.32
CA VAL A 206 26.15 -8.98 -20.68
C VAL A 206 26.66 -8.32 -19.40
N PHE A 207 27.18 -9.11 -18.50
CA PHE A 207 27.80 -8.62 -17.28
C PHE A 207 29.10 -7.87 -17.58
N THR A 208 29.33 -6.81 -16.81
CA THR A 208 30.52 -5.98 -16.88
C THR A 208 31.17 -5.88 -15.52
N GLU A 209 32.42 -5.49 -15.48
CA GLU A 209 33.15 -5.28 -14.22
C GLU A 209 32.42 -4.24 -13.34
N GLY A 210 32.47 -4.46 -12.02
CA GLY A 210 31.86 -3.58 -11.01
C GLY A 210 30.37 -3.79 -10.79
N MET A 211 29.72 -4.68 -11.52
CA MET A 211 28.34 -5.08 -11.23
C MET A 211 28.26 -5.85 -9.91
N LYS A 212 27.11 -5.72 -9.23
CA LYS A 212 26.77 -6.47 -8.01
C LYS A 212 25.37 -7.04 -8.13
N ALA A 213 25.18 -8.27 -7.64
CA ALA A 213 23.87 -8.93 -7.64
C ALA A 213 23.61 -9.57 -6.28
N SER A 214 22.44 -9.32 -5.70
CA SER A 214 22.08 -9.84 -4.38
C SER A 214 20.60 -10.21 -4.31
N ILE A 215 20.31 -11.23 -3.51
CA ILE A 215 18.93 -11.67 -3.21
C ILE A 215 18.49 -11.11 -1.86
N TYR A 216 17.25 -10.66 -1.81
CA TYR A 216 16.57 -10.17 -0.60
C TYR A 216 15.22 -10.86 -0.43
N ASN A 217 14.75 -11.00 0.81
CA ASN A 217 13.37 -11.47 1.08
C ASN A 217 12.35 -10.32 0.95
N SER A 218 11.07 -10.63 1.14
CA SER A 218 9.96 -9.65 1.08
C SER A 218 10.05 -8.53 2.13
N GLN A 219 10.87 -8.70 3.17
CA GLN A 219 11.11 -7.71 4.23
C GLN A 219 12.36 -6.85 3.95
N GLY A 220 13.01 -7.04 2.80
CA GLY A 220 14.24 -6.36 2.44
C GLY A 220 15.50 -6.89 3.15
N ALA A 221 15.39 -8.00 3.90
CA ALA A 221 16.56 -8.60 4.51
C ALA A 221 17.42 -9.31 3.45
N PHE A 222 18.75 -9.10 3.53
CA PHE A 222 19.73 -9.75 2.67
C PHE A 222 19.70 -11.27 2.85
N ILE A 223 19.71 -11.99 1.74
CA ILE A 223 19.65 -13.46 1.71
C ILE A 223 20.92 -14.08 1.13
N ARG A 224 21.38 -13.58 -0.03
CA ARG A 224 22.56 -14.13 -0.70
C ARG A 224 23.21 -13.14 -1.65
N ASP A 225 24.56 -13.13 -1.66
CA ASP A 225 25.34 -12.46 -2.69
C ASP A 225 25.53 -13.38 -3.89
N LEU A 226 25.11 -12.93 -5.06
CA LEU A 226 25.34 -13.59 -6.35
C LEU A 226 26.44 -12.90 -7.17
N THR A 227 27.03 -11.83 -6.65
CA THR A 227 28.14 -11.11 -7.32
C THR A 227 29.28 -12.02 -7.79
N PRO A 228 29.68 -13.04 -7.02
CA PRO A 228 30.75 -13.98 -7.47
C PRO A 228 30.38 -14.79 -8.73
N GLN A 229 29.12 -14.86 -9.12
CA GLN A 229 28.68 -15.54 -10.33
C GLN A 229 28.65 -14.61 -11.57
N LEU A 230 28.89 -13.30 -11.39
CA LEU A 230 28.93 -12.34 -12.49
C LEU A 230 30.24 -12.49 -13.29
N VAL A 231 30.20 -13.25 -14.34
CA VAL A 231 31.35 -13.42 -15.25
C VAL A 231 31.19 -12.42 -16.41
N PRO A 232 32.16 -11.51 -16.64
CA PRO A 232 32.06 -10.56 -17.75
C PRO A 232 31.89 -11.27 -19.11
N GLY A 233 30.89 -10.79 -19.88
CA GLY A 233 30.52 -11.40 -21.15
C GLY A 233 29.38 -12.41 -21.07
N GLU A 234 29.09 -12.93 -19.89
CA GLU A 234 27.92 -13.77 -19.65
C GLU A 234 26.70 -12.88 -19.35
N HIS A 235 25.48 -13.46 -19.37
CA HIS A 235 24.24 -12.74 -19.12
C HIS A 235 23.25 -13.56 -18.28
N GLN A 236 23.71 -14.59 -17.56
CA GLN A 236 22.88 -15.50 -16.79
C GLN A 236 23.45 -15.75 -15.40
N LEU A 237 22.59 -15.71 -14.38
CA LEU A 237 22.86 -16.12 -13.01
C LEU A 237 21.93 -17.26 -12.60
N LEU A 238 22.35 -18.02 -11.61
CA LEU A 238 21.51 -19.07 -11.00
C LEU A 238 21.38 -18.85 -9.50
N TRP A 239 20.15 -18.96 -9.00
CA TRP A 239 19.91 -19.03 -7.56
C TRP A 239 19.20 -20.34 -7.22
N ASN A 240 19.82 -21.11 -6.34
CA ASN A 240 19.33 -22.43 -5.91
C ASN A 240 18.40 -22.39 -4.70
N GLY A 241 17.88 -21.21 -4.33
CA GLY A 241 16.98 -21.05 -3.18
C GLY A 241 17.67 -21.21 -1.82
N MET A 242 19.00 -21.09 -1.76
CA MET A 242 19.76 -21.15 -0.50
C MET A 242 20.17 -19.74 -0.05
N SER A 243 20.28 -19.55 1.28
CA SER A 243 20.86 -18.35 1.88
C SER A 243 22.38 -18.30 1.74
N GLU A 244 23.00 -17.21 2.23
CA GLU A 244 24.47 -17.06 2.27
C GLU A 244 25.14 -18.20 3.06
N ASP A 245 24.52 -18.65 4.14
CA ASP A 245 24.99 -19.77 4.99
C ASP A 245 24.66 -21.16 4.42
N ASN A 246 24.23 -21.24 3.16
CA ASN A 246 23.77 -22.46 2.49
C ASN A 246 22.60 -23.20 3.19
N ASN A 247 21.76 -22.48 3.93
CA ASN A 247 20.52 -23.02 4.45
C ASN A 247 19.39 -22.83 3.43
N PRO A 248 18.47 -23.82 3.28
CA PRO A 248 17.30 -23.67 2.42
C PRO A 248 16.44 -22.46 2.85
N CYS A 249 16.13 -21.58 1.92
CA CYS A 249 15.21 -20.49 2.17
C CYS A 249 13.77 -21.02 2.24
N ALA A 250 12.93 -20.44 3.10
CA ALA A 250 11.53 -20.80 3.21
C ALA A 250 10.75 -20.49 1.90
N PRO A 251 9.63 -21.17 1.62
CA PRO A 251 8.70 -20.72 0.61
C PRO A 251 8.29 -19.26 0.81
N GLY A 252 8.22 -18.50 -0.27
CA GLY A 252 7.88 -17.08 -0.15
C GLY A 252 8.36 -16.23 -1.32
N LEU A 253 8.25 -14.93 -1.12
CA LEU A 253 8.61 -13.91 -2.08
C LEU A 253 10.02 -13.41 -1.82
N TYR A 254 10.81 -13.35 -2.88
CA TYR A 254 12.18 -12.85 -2.89
C TYR A 254 12.36 -11.85 -4.03
N TYR A 255 13.42 -11.06 -3.96
CA TYR A 255 13.80 -10.11 -4.99
C TYR A 255 15.29 -10.26 -5.29
N ILE A 256 15.63 -10.31 -6.58
CA ILE A 256 17.00 -10.02 -6.99
C ILE A 256 17.17 -8.52 -7.18
N SER A 257 18.28 -7.97 -6.72
CA SER A 257 18.73 -6.62 -7.00
C SER A 257 20.09 -6.66 -7.67
N VAL A 258 20.22 -6.03 -8.81
CA VAL A 258 21.47 -5.91 -9.56
C VAL A 258 21.83 -4.45 -9.68
N ASN A 259 23.04 -4.09 -9.27
CA ASN A 259 23.59 -2.75 -9.43
C ASN A 259 24.62 -2.78 -10.57
N ARG A 260 24.40 -1.95 -11.59
CA ARG A 260 25.33 -1.71 -12.71
C ARG A 260 25.63 -0.23 -12.81
N ASN A 261 26.84 0.17 -12.42
CA ASN A 261 27.31 1.57 -12.50
C ASN A 261 26.35 2.58 -11.83
N GLY A 262 25.77 2.21 -10.67
CA GLY A 262 24.84 3.04 -9.93
C GLY A 262 23.38 2.95 -10.39
N LYS A 263 23.10 2.23 -11.49
CA LYS A 263 21.72 1.86 -11.87
C LYS A 263 21.34 0.54 -11.22
N PHE A 264 20.11 0.46 -10.70
CA PHE A 264 19.59 -0.74 -10.07
C PHE A 264 18.52 -1.39 -10.93
N PHE A 265 18.59 -2.70 -11.06
CA PHE A 265 17.60 -3.55 -11.72
C PHE A 265 17.10 -4.56 -10.71
N SER A 266 15.83 -4.93 -10.79
CA SER A 266 15.28 -5.96 -9.91
C SER A 266 14.24 -6.81 -10.60
N ALA A 267 14.09 -8.04 -10.12
CA ALA A 267 13.02 -8.93 -10.50
C ALA A 267 12.47 -9.68 -9.29
N LYS A 268 11.21 -10.07 -9.39
CA LYS A 268 10.49 -10.82 -8.37
C LYS A 268 10.71 -12.32 -8.58
N LEU A 269 10.99 -13.04 -7.50
CA LEU A 269 11.21 -14.47 -7.42
C LEU A 269 10.18 -15.09 -6.46
N VAL A 270 9.51 -16.13 -6.87
CA VAL A 270 8.56 -16.85 -6.01
C VAL A 270 9.08 -18.26 -5.78
N LYS A 271 9.44 -18.57 -4.54
CA LYS A 271 9.83 -19.92 -4.09
C LYS A 271 8.62 -20.60 -3.45
N GLN A 272 8.36 -21.84 -3.89
CA GLN A 272 7.32 -22.73 -3.34
C GLN A 272 7.90 -23.80 -2.43
#